data_450c4f0dd99f0d7d536acd314bba01aa
#
_entry.id   450c4f0dd99f0d7d536acd314bba01aa
#
_cell.length_a   1.000
_cell.length_b   1.000
_cell.length_c   1.000
_cell.angle_alpha   90.00
_cell.angle_beta   90.00
_cell.angle_gamma   90.00
#
_symmetry.space_group_name_H-M   'P 1'
#
loop_
_entity.id
_entity.type
_entity.pdbx_description
1 polymer ?
#
loop_
_entity_poly.entity_id
_entity_poly.type
_entity_poly.pdbx_seq_one_letter_code
_entity_poly.pdbx_strand_id
1 'polypeptide(L)'
;MTDRFGLCTDDRNVSKADWQPLERMLGVNCCESFMFMGCAGEIRLYKNIWTRRYLNLGPDGTCFRHTESGYVPICRQAAINHVFS
;
A
#
# COMPACT_ATOMS: atom_id res chain seq x y z
N MET A 1 20.33 -17.83 -5.14
CA MET A 1 19.78 -17.48 -5.51
C MET A 1 19.68 -17.23 -5.42
N THR A 2 19.79 -17.57 -5.28
CA THR A 2 19.29 -17.27 -5.53
C THR A 2 19.07 -17.21 -5.37
N ASP A 3 18.75 -17.56 -5.13
CA ASP A 3 18.12 -17.34 -5.40
C ASP A 3 17.81 -17.52 -5.12
N ARG A 4 17.40 -17.95 -4.80
CA ARG A 4 16.86 -17.97 -5.05
C ARG A 4 16.22 -17.82 -4.93
N PHE A 5 16.47 -18.21 -4.88
CA PHE A 5 15.79 -17.81 -5.14
C PHE A 5 15.30 -17.37 -5.35
N GLY A 6 15.52 -17.70 -5.10
CA GLY A 6 14.94 -17.05 -5.84
C GLY A 6 14.67 -16.60 -5.78
N LEU A 7 14.61 -16.74 -5.86
CA LEU A 7 14.19 -16.07 -6.24
C LEU A 7 13.96 -15.36 -6.39
N CYS A 8 13.92 -15.41 -6.33
CA CYS A 8 13.58 -14.53 -6.82
C CYS A 8 13.41 -13.92 -7.16
N THR A 9 13.43 -14.02 -7.24
CA THR A 9 13.17 -13.28 -7.86
C THR A 9 12.87 -12.55 -7.93
N ASP A 10 12.83 -12.81 -7.97
CA ASP A 10 12.44 -11.95 -8.18
C ASP A 10 12.29 -11.40 -7.59
N ASP A 11 12.10 -11.63 -7.21
CA ASP A 11 11.78 -11.01 -6.55
C ASP A 11 12.15 -10.18 -6.21
N ARG A 12 12.33 -10.01 -6.32
CA ARG A 12 12.88 -8.90 -6.23
C ARG A 12 12.13 -7.68 -6.22
N ASN A 13 11.15 -7.56 -6.88
CA ASN A 13 10.25 -6.45 -6.90
C ASN A 13 9.59 -6.26 -5.60
N VAL A 14 9.35 -7.32 -4.93
CA VAL A 14 8.73 -7.26 -3.63
C VAL A 14 9.63 -6.57 -2.64
N SER A 15 10.92 -6.80 -2.78
CA SER A 15 11.86 -6.19 -1.85
C SER A 15 11.97 -4.70 -2.06
N LYS A 16 11.36 -4.19 -3.14
CA LYS A 16 11.39 -2.77 -3.41
C LYS A 16 10.05 -2.14 -3.12
N ALA A 17 9.61 -2.34 -1.90
CA ALA A 17 8.38 -1.72 -1.45
C ALA A 17 8.45 -0.21 -1.69
N ASP A 18 7.37 0.33 -2.23
CA ASP A 18 7.29 1.75 -2.52
C ASP A 18 6.52 2.44 -1.43
N TRP A 19 7.23 3.12 -0.55
CA TRP A 19 6.62 3.80 0.58
C TRP A 19 6.34 5.27 0.31
N GLN A 20 6.74 5.80 -0.86
CA GLN A 20 6.61 7.21 -1.14
C GLN A 20 5.19 7.75 -1.07
N PRO A 21 4.19 7.10 -1.68
CA PRO A 21 2.84 7.63 -1.58
C PRO A 21 2.35 7.73 -0.14
N LEU A 22 2.67 6.72 0.67
CA LEU A 22 2.25 6.74 2.07
C LEU A 22 3.00 7.80 2.85
N GLU A 23 4.29 7.95 2.60
CA GLU A 23 5.08 8.96 3.29
C GLU A 23 4.58 10.37 2.98
N ARG A 24 4.19 10.60 1.73
CA ARG A 24 3.67 11.91 1.35
C ARG A 24 2.36 12.22 2.00
N MET A 25 1.55 11.20 2.23
CA MET A 25 0.22 11.39 2.78
C MET A 25 0.23 11.49 4.30
N LEU A 26 0.97 10.63 4.96
CA LEU A 26 0.91 10.49 6.42
C LEU A 26 2.21 10.82 7.13
N GLY A 27 3.31 10.95 6.36
CA GLY A 27 4.60 11.19 6.97
C GLY A 27 5.36 9.90 7.21
N VAL A 28 6.68 10.04 7.31
CA VAL A 28 7.57 8.88 7.43
C VAL A 28 7.28 8.07 8.69
N ASN A 29 6.99 8.75 9.79
CA ASN A 29 6.79 8.06 11.06
C ASN A 29 5.57 7.15 11.05
N CYS A 30 4.55 7.51 10.27
CA CYS A 30 3.34 6.70 10.21
C CYS A 30 3.54 5.40 9.45
N CYS A 31 4.58 5.32 8.65
CA CYS A 31 4.83 4.10 7.87
C CYS A 31 5.14 2.91 8.75
N GLU A 32 5.60 3.16 9.98
CA GLU A 32 5.88 2.06 10.91
C GLU A 32 4.61 1.30 11.31
N SER A 33 3.46 1.93 11.14
CA SER A 33 2.19 1.30 11.48
C SER A 33 1.59 0.53 10.31
N PHE A 34 2.32 0.42 9.22
CA PHE A 34 1.81 -0.21 8.01
C PHE A 34 2.75 -1.29 7.49
N MET A 35 2.16 -2.25 6.78
CA MET A 35 2.90 -3.26 6.03
C MET A 35 2.63 -3.04 4.56
N PHE A 36 3.69 -3.14 3.76
CA PHE A 36 3.52 -3.06 2.32
C PHE A 36 3.04 -4.43 1.81
N MET A 37 1.85 -4.45 1.20
CA MET A 37 1.22 -5.70 0.80
C MET A 37 1.30 -5.95 -0.70
N GLY A 38 2.06 -5.15 -1.43
CA GLY A 38 2.20 -5.32 -2.86
C GLY A 38 1.49 -4.25 -3.64
N CYS A 39 1.28 -4.51 -4.91
CA CYS A 39 0.64 -3.57 -5.80
C CYS A 39 -0.47 -4.24 -6.60
N ALA A 40 -1.51 -3.47 -6.89
CA ALA A 40 -2.53 -3.86 -7.84
C ALA A 40 -2.40 -2.89 -9.00
N GLY A 41 -1.68 -3.28 -10.05
CA GLY A 41 -1.32 -2.35 -11.10
C GLY A 41 -0.40 -1.28 -10.50
N GLU A 42 -0.81 -0.01 -10.63
CA GLU A 42 -0.05 1.08 -10.07
C GLU A 42 -0.47 1.44 -8.65
N ILE A 43 -1.48 0.78 -8.12
CA ILE A 43 -1.98 1.07 -6.79
C ILE A 43 -1.16 0.32 -5.76
N ARG A 44 -0.57 1.07 -4.81
CA ARG A 44 0.21 0.49 -3.73
C ARG A 44 -0.70 0.14 -2.58
N LEU A 45 -0.54 -1.05 -2.04
CA LEU A 45 -1.44 -1.58 -1.01
C LEU A 45 -0.70 -1.56 0.33
N TYR A 46 -1.23 -0.80 1.28
CA TYR A 46 -0.64 -0.71 2.63
C TYR A 46 -1.68 -1.18 3.64
N LYS A 47 -1.28 -2.06 4.54
CA LYS A 47 -2.18 -2.60 5.55
C LYS A 47 -1.77 -2.06 6.91
N ASN A 48 -2.71 -1.46 7.62
CA ASN A 48 -2.45 -0.98 8.97
C ASN A 48 -2.34 -2.18 9.90
N ILE A 49 -1.24 -2.27 10.65
CA ILE A 49 -0.99 -3.45 11.48
C ILE A 49 -1.93 -3.54 12.68
N TRP A 50 -2.54 -2.41 13.07
CA TRP A 50 -3.43 -2.38 14.22
C TRP A 50 -4.88 -2.64 13.84
N THR A 51 -5.37 -1.94 12.81
CA THR A 51 -6.77 -2.07 12.39
C THR A 51 -6.97 -3.20 11.40
N ARG A 52 -5.91 -3.64 10.76
CA ARG A 52 -5.92 -4.65 9.70
C ARG A 52 -6.63 -4.17 8.45
N ARG A 53 -6.87 -2.88 8.33
CA ARG A 53 -7.52 -2.31 7.16
C ARG A 53 -6.50 -1.78 6.19
N TYR A 54 -6.90 -1.67 4.93
CA TYR A 54 -6.00 -1.28 3.86
C TYR A 54 -6.14 0.19 3.50
N LEU A 55 -5.01 0.80 3.19
CA LEU A 55 -4.95 2.11 2.55
C LEU A 55 -4.30 1.89 1.20
N ASN A 56 -5.05 2.14 0.13
CA ASN A 56 -4.60 1.86 -1.22
C ASN A 56 -4.35 3.17 -1.94
N LEU A 57 -3.11 3.39 -2.38
CA LEU A 57 -2.69 4.68 -2.92
C LEU A 57 -2.10 4.53 -4.31
N GLY A 58 -2.56 5.38 -5.23
CA GLY A 58 -1.93 5.49 -6.53
C GLY A 58 -0.64 6.27 -6.44
N PRO A 59 0.13 6.30 -7.51
CA PRO A 59 1.42 6.99 -7.51
C PRO A 59 1.31 8.48 -7.28
N ASP A 60 0.16 9.07 -7.59
CA ASP A 60 -0.09 10.50 -7.40
C ASP A 60 -0.76 10.82 -6.07
N GLY A 61 -0.96 9.81 -5.23
CA GLY A 61 -1.61 10.01 -3.94
C GLY A 61 -3.10 9.82 -3.94
N THR A 62 -3.69 9.47 -5.07
CA THR A 62 -5.13 9.18 -5.13
C THR A 62 -5.44 7.98 -4.25
N CYS A 63 -6.47 8.09 -3.43
CA CYS A 63 -6.88 7.02 -2.55
C CYS A 63 -7.93 6.16 -3.23
N PHE A 64 -7.86 4.85 -3.00
CA PHE A 64 -8.77 3.89 -3.63
C PHE A 64 -9.37 2.97 -2.59
N ARG A 65 -10.58 2.51 -2.87
CA ARG A 65 -11.25 1.49 -2.09
C ARG A 65 -11.46 0.26 -2.96
N HIS A 66 -11.19 -0.91 -2.40
CA HIS A 66 -11.41 -2.16 -3.13
C HIS A 66 -12.88 -2.53 -3.07
N THR A 67 -13.46 -2.81 -4.23
CA THR A 67 -14.86 -3.25 -4.35
C THR A 67 -14.92 -4.48 -5.21
N GLU A 68 -16.11 -5.04 -5.37
CA GLU A 68 -16.29 -6.19 -6.24
C GLU A 68 -15.95 -5.86 -7.69
N SER A 69 -16.09 -4.59 -8.05
CA SER A 69 -15.77 -4.14 -9.40
C SER A 69 -14.31 -3.73 -9.55
N GLY A 70 -13.53 -3.83 -8.49
CA GLY A 70 -12.13 -3.42 -8.51
C GLY A 70 -11.91 -2.23 -7.60
N TYR A 71 -10.87 -1.47 -7.90
CA TYR A 71 -10.50 -0.31 -7.08
C TYR A 71 -11.19 0.93 -7.61
N VAL A 72 -11.84 1.66 -6.72
CA VAL A 72 -12.51 2.91 -7.08
C VAL A 72 -11.94 4.06 -6.25
N PRO A 73 -11.80 5.25 -6.84
CA PRO A 73 -11.26 6.40 -6.11
C PRO A 73 -12.20 6.83 -5.00
N ILE A 74 -11.63 7.23 -3.86
CA ILE A 74 -12.40 7.79 -2.75
C ILE A 74 -11.65 9.03 -2.25
N CYS A 75 -12.33 9.85 -1.48
CA CYS A 75 -11.68 11.03 -0.97
C CYS A 75 -10.69 10.65 0.13
N ARG A 76 -9.70 11.53 0.30
CA ARG A 76 -8.62 11.28 1.24
C ARG A 76 -9.12 11.09 2.66
N GLN A 77 -10.07 11.92 3.09
CA GLN A 77 -10.58 11.85 4.45
C GLN A 77 -11.29 10.52 4.70
N ALA A 78 -12.04 10.04 3.72
CA ALA A 78 -12.72 8.76 3.85
C ALA A 78 -11.72 7.62 3.96
N ALA A 79 -10.64 7.69 3.20
CA ALA A 79 -9.61 6.67 3.25
C ALA A 79 -8.92 6.65 4.61
N ILE A 80 -8.60 7.83 5.13
CA ILE A 80 -7.94 7.94 6.43
C ILE A 80 -8.85 7.43 7.53
N ASN A 81 -10.11 7.83 7.49
CA ASN A 81 -11.07 7.38 8.50
C ASN A 81 -11.20 5.85 8.48
N HIS A 82 -11.22 5.28 7.29
CA HIS A 82 -11.36 3.82 7.16
C HIS A 82 -10.15 3.09 7.74
N VAL A 83 -8.96 3.53 7.38
CA VAL A 83 -7.75 2.76 7.71
C VAL A 83 -7.38 2.87 9.19
N PHE A 84 -7.84 3.91 9.87
CA PHE A 84 -7.53 4.12 11.28
C PHE A 84 -8.71 3.82 12.22
N SER A 85 -9.82 3.35 11.71
CA SER A 85 -10.97 3.09 12.60
C SER A 85 -11.12 1.62 13.03
#